data_6258334f471ce030ce05a294a6c4c0c4
#
_entry.id   6258334f471ce030ce05a294a6c4c0c4
#
_cell.length_a   1.000
_cell.length_b   1.000
_cell.length_c   1.000
_cell.angle_alpha   90.00
_cell.angle_beta   90.00
_cell.angle_gamma   90.00
#
_symmetry.space_group_name_H-M   'P 1'
#
loop_
_entity.id
_entity.type
_entity.pdbx_description
1 polymer ?
#
loop_
_entity_poly.entity_id
_entity_poly.type
_entity_poly.pdbx_seq_one_letter_code
_entity_poly.pdbx_strand_id
1 'polypeptide(L)'
;MEHNKLHQEILLKKEKISEISNELKNHFIGLDLIIDEVMNLVSAWYLFPQAQLRPLVINLWGMTGSGKTALVKKLVELLEYKKLYAQMDMGEFESDSASWFKSTLTDDLEFFHEQPCMICLDEFQFARTIDKNGEELGKDKLRVIWDLIDSGRINYIPYNNAFYVKRADVCLINLLKAKEQGVEIENGIVTKNEDTFLEIFKSFYFENQNRNETLDKNYFLSSDFIDGLFYLTNNDDIIRESLKQEILKADLKGITDLLVRGIKTRSALKELDLSKAIIFVLGNLDEAYGMSHSINPDISADELHEDTLKINITNIKSALKKRFRSEQIARLGNNHIIYRAFKNEHFKELIKRELQRINVFIKTQFNFEISYHASVHDLVYKEGVFPAQGTRPILTTIKNYVETWVSKIAIEVINKNLKVTNV
;
A
#
# COMPACT_ATOMS: atom_id res chain seq x y z
N MET A 1 -18.41 37.53 -0.53
CA MET A 1 -18.50 36.56 -1.64
C MET A 1 -17.81 35.23 -1.31
N GLU A 2 -16.58 35.22 -0.80
CA GLU A 2 -15.84 33.99 -0.46
C GLU A 2 -16.51 33.14 0.63
N HIS A 3 -17.05 33.77 1.67
CA HIS A 3 -17.72 33.05 2.77
C HIS A 3 -18.97 32.29 2.31
N ASN A 4 -19.75 32.84 1.35
CA ASN A 4 -20.91 32.17 0.77
C ASN A 4 -20.49 30.98 -0.12
N LYS A 5 -19.37 31.08 -0.83
CA LYS A 5 -18.86 30.01 -1.68
C LYS A 5 -18.37 28.83 -0.85
N LEU A 6 -17.62 29.09 0.23
CA LEU A 6 -17.15 28.07 1.16
C LEU A 6 -18.34 27.35 1.85
N HIS A 7 -19.36 28.12 2.26
CA HIS A 7 -20.56 27.53 2.88
C HIS A 7 -21.29 26.59 1.93
N GLN A 8 -21.47 27.00 0.67
CA GLN A 8 -22.10 26.15 -0.35
C GLN A 8 -21.28 24.88 -0.63
N GLU A 9 -19.95 24.99 -0.69
CA GLU A 9 -19.06 23.84 -0.89
C GLU A 9 -19.18 22.81 0.26
N ILE A 10 -19.23 23.29 1.50
CA ILE A 10 -19.42 22.42 2.68
C ILE A 10 -20.77 21.71 2.64
N LEU A 11 -21.85 22.41 2.23
CA LEU A 11 -23.18 21.81 2.10
C LEU A 11 -23.19 20.71 1.03
N LEU A 12 -22.60 20.96 -0.14
CA LEU A 12 -22.50 19.96 -1.21
C LEU A 12 -21.69 18.74 -0.77
N LYS A 13 -20.59 18.95 -0.08
CA LYS A 13 -19.80 17.84 0.48
C LYS A 13 -20.61 17.03 1.51
N LYS A 14 -21.41 17.70 2.34
CA LYS A 14 -22.27 17.03 3.33
C LYS A 14 -23.36 16.19 2.65
N GLU A 15 -24.00 16.70 1.61
CA GLU A 15 -24.98 15.94 0.81
C GLU A 15 -24.33 14.72 0.18
N LYS A 16 -23.17 14.89 -0.47
CA LYS A 16 -22.40 13.79 -1.07
C LYS A 16 -22.06 12.70 -0.05
N ILE A 17 -21.64 13.05 1.16
CA ILE A 17 -21.38 12.08 2.24
C ILE A 17 -22.62 11.27 2.60
N SER A 18 -23.79 11.91 2.67
CA SER A 18 -25.06 11.22 2.96
C SER A 18 -25.44 10.24 1.83
N GLU A 19 -25.29 10.65 0.59
CA GLU A 19 -25.52 9.80 -0.58
C GLU A 19 -24.58 8.58 -0.59
N ILE A 20 -23.29 8.81 -0.34
CA ILE A 20 -22.29 7.74 -0.25
C ILE A 20 -22.63 6.76 0.87
N SER A 21 -23.03 7.24 2.05
CA SER A 21 -23.44 6.37 3.16
C SER A 21 -24.59 5.46 2.75
N ASN A 22 -25.61 6.01 2.09
CA ASN A 22 -26.76 5.24 1.62
C ASN A 22 -26.37 4.24 0.52
N GLU A 23 -25.50 4.63 -0.43
CA GLU A 23 -25.03 3.74 -1.47
C GLU A 23 -24.21 2.57 -0.89
N LEU A 24 -23.36 2.84 0.10
CA LEU A 24 -22.60 1.80 0.80
C LEU A 24 -23.53 0.81 1.53
N LYS A 25 -24.57 1.30 2.24
CA LYS A 25 -25.55 0.44 2.90
C LYS A 25 -26.36 -0.40 1.92
N ASN A 26 -26.70 0.15 0.77
CA ASN A 26 -27.34 -0.61 -0.31
C ASN A 26 -26.41 -1.66 -0.93
N HIS A 27 -25.10 -1.37 -0.99
CA HIS A 27 -24.13 -2.28 -1.59
C HIS A 27 -23.73 -3.42 -0.66
N PHE A 28 -23.49 -3.12 0.63
CA PHE A 28 -23.01 -4.10 1.62
C PHE A 28 -24.16 -4.57 2.50
N ILE A 29 -24.29 -5.89 2.63
CA ILE A 29 -25.32 -6.53 3.44
C ILE A 29 -24.81 -6.66 4.88
N GLY A 30 -25.62 -6.22 5.87
CA GLY A 30 -25.32 -6.44 7.29
C GLY A 30 -24.18 -5.60 7.85
N LEU A 31 -23.72 -4.56 7.13
CA LEU A 31 -22.64 -3.67 7.58
C LEU A 31 -23.13 -2.26 7.93
N ASP A 32 -24.43 -2.04 8.06
CA ASP A 32 -25.01 -0.71 8.23
C ASP A 32 -24.40 0.08 9.40
N LEU A 33 -24.29 -0.54 10.58
CA LEU A 33 -23.68 0.07 11.75
C LEU A 33 -22.22 0.41 11.56
N ILE A 34 -21.47 -0.49 10.91
CA ILE A 34 -20.05 -0.30 10.59
C ILE A 34 -19.88 0.87 9.61
N ILE A 35 -20.75 0.94 8.60
CA ILE A 35 -20.75 2.02 7.62
C ILE A 35 -21.06 3.35 8.33
N ASP A 36 -22.01 3.40 9.25
CA ASP A 36 -22.30 4.61 10.02
C ASP A 36 -21.09 5.07 10.84
N GLU A 37 -20.41 4.16 11.54
CA GLU A 37 -19.21 4.47 12.31
C GLU A 37 -18.07 4.97 11.40
N VAL A 38 -17.81 4.30 10.27
CA VAL A 38 -16.80 4.71 9.30
C VAL A 38 -17.13 6.08 8.72
N MET A 39 -18.38 6.29 8.27
CA MET A 39 -18.79 7.52 7.63
C MET A 39 -18.80 8.71 8.58
N ASN A 40 -19.08 8.52 9.87
CA ASN A 40 -18.95 9.58 10.88
C ASN A 40 -17.52 10.09 10.98
N LEU A 41 -16.52 9.18 10.99
CA LEU A 41 -15.11 9.55 11.03
C LEU A 41 -14.63 10.17 9.71
N VAL A 42 -14.98 9.54 8.58
CA VAL A 42 -14.65 10.01 7.23
C VAL A 42 -15.24 11.39 6.95
N SER A 43 -16.44 11.68 7.42
CA SER A 43 -17.11 12.98 7.21
C SER A 43 -16.30 14.14 7.75
N ALA A 44 -15.76 14.03 8.96
CA ALA A 44 -14.94 15.07 9.57
C ALA A 44 -13.67 15.34 8.74
N TRP A 45 -13.02 14.26 8.31
CA TRP A 45 -11.82 14.36 7.46
C TRP A 45 -12.15 14.94 6.07
N TYR A 46 -13.21 14.47 5.42
CA TYR A 46 -13.58 14.89 4.07
C TYR A 46 -14.01 16.36 3.99
N LEU A 47 -14.67 16.85 5.03
CA LEU A 47 -15.08 18.26 5.11
C LEU A 47 -13.91 19.21 5.38
N PHE A 48 -12.98 18.81 6.23
CA PHE A 48 -11.89 19.67 6.71
C PHE A 48 -10.52 18.99 6.73
N PRO A 49 -10.03 18.43 5.59
CA PRO A 49 -8.75 17.72 5.57
C PRO A 49 -7.56 18.63 5.91
N GLN A 50 -7.67 19.93 5.62
CA GLN A 50 -6.61 20.91 5.87
C GLN A 50 -6.46 21.26 7.35
N ALA A 51 -7.43 20.95 8.19
CA ALA A 51 -7.36 21.18 9.63
C ALA A 51 -6.59 20.09 10.38
N GLN A 52 -6.17 19.02 9.69
CA GLN A 52 -5.48 17.92 10.32
C GLN A 52 -4.01 18.20 10.56
N LEU A 53 -3.54 17.92 11.77
CA LEU A 53 -2.14 18.01 12.18
C LEU A 53 -1.42 16.64 12.13
N ARG A 54 -2.19 15.57 12.02
CA ARG A 54 -1.74 14.18 11.90
C ARG A 54 -2.80 13.35 11.17
N PRO A 55 -2.46 12.19 10.59
CA PRO A 55 -3.40 11.34 9.90
C PRO A 55 -4.58 10.92 10.78
N LEU A 56 -5.77 10.82 10.18
CA LEU A 56 -6.89 10.15 10.79
C LEU A 56 -6.74 8.65 10.62
N VAL A 57 -6.58 7.91 11.70
CA VAL A 57 -6.44 6.45 11.67
C VAL A 57 -7.78 5.80 12.01
N ILE A 58 -8.25 4.89 11.17
CA ILE A 58 -9.45 4.08 11.35
C ILE A 58 -9.04 2.61 11.29
N ASN A 59 -9.25 1.88 12.39
CA ASN A 59 -8.86 0.49 12.50
C ASN A 59 -10.09 -0.42 12.32
N LEU A 60 -10.06 -1.29 11.32
CA LEU A 60 -11.13 -2.23 11.00
C LEU A 60 -10.68 -3.66 11.35
N TRP A 61 -11.25 -4.21 12.42
CA TRP A 61 -10.91 -5.53 12.91
C TRP A 61 -12.03 -6.53 12.64
N GLY A 62 -11.71 -7.67 12.09
CA GLY A 62 -12.71 -8.67 11.78
C GLY A 62 -12.13 -9.95 11.20
N MET A 63 -12.95 -10.98 11.10
CA MET A 63 -12.58 -12.23 10.46
C MET A 63 -12.30 -12.06 8.96
N THR A 64 -11.58 -13.00 8.39
CA THR A 64 -11.38 -13.07 6.93
C THR A 64 -12.72 -13.12 6.20
N GLY A 65 -12.82 -12.45 5.05
CA GLY A 65 -14.04 -12.45 4.23
C GLY A 65 -15.21 -11.64 4.80
N SER A 66 -15.00 -10.78 5.80
CA SER A 66 -16.04 -9.89 6.38
C SER A 66 -16.29 -8.61 5.58
N GLY A 67 -15.58 -8.37 4.46
CA GLY A 67 -15.81 -7.23 3.58
C GLY A 67 -14.99 -5.98 3.90
N LYS A 68 -14.02 -6.02 4.84
CA LYS A 68 -13.18 -4.86 5.22
C LYS A 68 -12.55 -4.14 4.04
N THR A 69 -11.75 -4.85 3.27
CA THR A 69 -11.03 -4.31 2.09
C THR A 69 -12.00 -3.84 1.00
N ALA A 70 -13.10 -4.58 0.80
CA ALA A 70 -14.13 -4.23 -0.17
C ALA A 70 -14.82 -2.89 0.21
N LEU A 71 -15.13 -2.69 1.50
CA LEU A 71 -15.72 -1.43 1.99
C LEU A 71 -14.80 -0.24 1.72
N VAL A 72 -13.51 -0.35 2.04
CA VAL A 72 -12.54 0.73 1.80
C VAL A 72 -12.41 1.03 0.31
N LYS A 73 -12.30 0.00 -0.55
CA LYS A 73 -12.22 0.19 -2.01
C LYS A 73 -13.46 0.88 -2.59
N LYS A 74 -14.65 0.45 -2.15
CA LYS A 74 -15.90 1.08 -2.61
C LYS A 74 -16.01 2.52 -2.12
N LEU A 75 -15.61 2.80 -0.88
CA LEU A 75 -15.56 4.15 -0.33
C LEU A 75 -14.60 5.06 -1.13
N VAL A 76 -13.39 4.57 -1.46
CA VAL A 76 -12.42 5.28 -2.32
C VAL A 76 -13.01 5.61 -3.69
N GLU A 77 -13.75 4.66 -4.27
CA GLU A 77 -14.45 4.86 -5.54
C GLU A 77 -15.49 5.96 -5.46
N LEU A 78 -16.38 5.90 -4.46
CA LEU A 78 -17.48 6.85 -4.29
C LEU A 78 -17.01 8.24 -3.90
N LEU A 79 -15.94 8.36 -3.12
CA LEU A 79 -15.30 9.63 -2.81
C LEU A 79 -14.46 10.18 -3.97
N GLU A 80 -14.24 9.41 -5.04
CA GLU A 80 -13.42 9.77 -6.22
C GLU A 80 -11.92 9.94 -5.90
N TYR A 81 -11.43 9.24 -4.88
CA TYR A 81 -10.03 9.29 -4.43
C TYR A 81 -9.13 8.24 -5.10
N LYS A 82 -9.53 7.60 -6.21
CA LYS A 82 -8.73 6.54 -6.87
C LYS A 82 -7.29 6.96 -7.21
N LYS A 83 -7.07 8.24 -7.56
CA LYS A 83 -5.74 8.78 -7.85
C LYS A 83 -4.93 9.17 -6.61
N LEU A 84 -5.59 9.31 -5.48
CA LEU A 84 -5.00 9.67 -4.18
C LEU A 84 -5.20 8.54 -3.16
N TYR A 85 -5.12 7.30 -3.64
CA TYR A 85 -5.28 6.08 -2.84
C TYR A 85 -4.09 5.15 -3.03
N ALA A 86 -3.52 4.70 -1.92
CA ALA A 86 -2.54 3.63 -1.88
C ALA A 86 -3.02 2.49 -0.99
N GLN A 87 -2.82 1.25 -1.43
CA GLN A 87 -3.05 0.05 -0.63
C GLN A 87 -1.77 -0.75 -0.52
N MET A 88 -1.43 -1.16 0.69
CA MET A 88 -0.25 -1.94 1.01
C MET A 88 -0.69 -3.19 1.77
N ASP A 89 -0.28 -4.36 1.29
CA ASP A 89 -0.41 -5.62 2.02
C ASP A 89 0.81 -5.82 2.91
N MET A 90 0.59 -5.80 4.22
CA MET A 90 1.70 -5.90 5.19
C MET A 90 2.36 -7.29 5.20
N GLY A 91 1.72 -8.31 4.61
CA GLY A 91 2.29 -9.64 4.43
C GLY A 91 3.36 -9.71 3.35
N GLU A 92 3.27 -8.87 2.31
CA GLU A 92 4.23 -8.84 1.20
C GLU A 92 5.63 -8.36 1.64
N PHE A 93 5.71 -7.55 2.69
CA PHE A 93 6.96 -6.94 3.15
C PHE A 93 7.72 -7.76 4.21
N GLU A 94 7.31 -8.99 4.50
CA GLU A 94 7.88 -9.79 5.59
C GLU A 94 9.37 -10.12 5.38
N SER A 95 9.83 -10.26 4.12
CA SER A 95 11.20 -10.63 3.76
C SER A 95 12.15 -9.45 3.49
N ASP A 96 11.64 -8.22 3.37
CA ASP A 96 12.42 -7.08 2.89
C ASP A 96 13.32 -6.44 3.95
N SER A 97 14.40 -5.78 3.51
CA SER A 97 15.22 -4.96 4.40
C SER A 97 14.50 -3.67 4.80
N ALA A 98 14.78 -3.15 5.99
CA ALA A 98 14.17 -1.90 6.48
C ALA A 98 14.40 -0.70 5.55
N SER A 99 15.58 -0.60 4.96
CA SER A 99 15.93 0.49 4.03
C SER A 99 15.17 0.38 2.70
N TRP A 100 15.05 -0.82 2.16
CA TRP A 100 14.30 -1.06 0.93
C TRP A 100 12.82 -0.78 1.13
N PHE A 101 12.25 -1.32 2.20
CA PHE A 101 10.84 -1.07 2.55
C PHE A 101 10.54 0.42 2.71
N LYS A 102 11.39 1.16 3.45
CA LYS A 102 11.25 2.60 3.63
C LYS A 102 11.30 3.34 2.30
N SER A 103 12.25 2.99 1.44
CA SER A 103 12.43 3.60 0.12
C SER A 103 11.21 3.37 -0.76
N THR A 104 10.74 2.12 -0.89
CA THR A 104 9.57 1.77 -1.70
C THR A 104 8.32 2.51 -1.20
N LEU A 105 8.09 2.50 0.12
CA LEU A 105 6.96 3.20 0.72
C LEU A 105 7.00 4.71 0.42
N THR A 106 8.15 5.35 0.55
CA THR A 106 8.26 6.80 0.32
C THR A 106 8.14 7.17 -1.15
N ASP A 107 8.66 6.35 -2.06
CA ASP A 107 8.54 6.56 -3.49
C ASP A 107 7.07 6.40 -3.95
N ASP A 108 6.36 5.38 -3.45
CA ASP A 108 4.95 5.15 -3.74
C ASP A 108 4.03 6.26 -3.21
N LEU A 109 4.40 6.88 -2.09
CA LEU A 109 3.60 7.91 -1.43
C LEU A 109 4.05 9.35 -1.73
N GLU A 110 5.17 9.58 -2.42
CA GLU A 110 5.71 10.92 -2.70
C GLU A 110 4.68 11.82 -3.41
N PHE A 111 3.88 11.24 -4.30
CA PHE A 111 2.81 11.96 -5.01
C PHE A 111 1.75 12.56 -4.08
N PHE A 112 1.59 12.00 -2.87
CA PHE A 112 0.58 12.43 -1.90
C PHE A 112 1.09 13.50 -0.92
N HIS A 113 2.32 13.95 -1.09
CA HIS A 113 2.94 14.97 -0.22
C HIS A 113 2.03 16.18 -0.06
N GLU A 114 1.74 16.56 1.20
CA GLU A 114 0.88 17.69 1.58
C GLU A 114 -0.56 17.67 1.03
N GLN A 115 -1.03 16.53 0.50
CA GLN A 115 -2.36 16.40 -0.06
C GLN A 115 -3.26 15.51 0.81
N PRO A 116 -4.59 15.78 0.85
CA PRO A 116 -5.54 14.81 1.38
C PRO A 116 -5.51 13.54 0.53
N CYS A 117 -5.24 12.41 1.16
CA CYS A 117 -5.16 11.11 0.49
C CYS A 117 -5.71 10.00 1.38
N MET A 118 -5.96 8.84 0.79
CA MET A 118 -6.44 7.65 1.48
C MET A 118 -5.38 6.54 1.40
N ILE A 119 -4.99 5.99 2.54
CA ILE A 119 -4.00 4.92 2.63
C ILE A 119 -4.65 3.73 3.32
N CYS A 120 -4.48 2.54 2.76
CA CYS A 120 -4.97 1.29 3.32
C CYS A 120 -3.79 0.37 3.64
N LEU A 121 -3.61 0.06 4.92
CA LEU A 121 -2.65 -0.92 5.42
C LEU A 121 -3.43 -2.22 5.67
N ASP A 122 -3.43 -3.10 4.68
CA ASP A 122 -4.16 -4.37 4.71
C ASP A 122 -3.31 -5.48 5.35
N GLU A 123 -3.97 -6.51 5.88
CA GLU A 123 -3.35 -7.64 6.58
C GLU A 123 -2.38 -7.18 7.69
N PHE A 124 -2.78 -6.14 8.45
CA PHE A 124 -1.93 -5.46 9.43
C PHE A 124 -1.42 -6.36 10.55
N GLN A 125 -2.04 -7.51 10.79
CA GLN A 125 -1.54 -8.50 11.73
C GLN A 125 -0.14 -9.05 11.38
N PHE A 126 0.33 -8.88 10.13
CA PHE A 126 1.69 -9.23 9.72
C PHE A 126 2.72 -8.14 10.02
N ALA A 127 2.27 -6.90 10.31
CA ALA A 127 3.15 -5.82 10.77
C ALA A 127 3.61 -5.98 12.23
N ARG A 128 3.58 -7.20 12.75
CA ARG A 128 3.93 -7.50 14.14
C ARG A 128 5.36 -7.16 14.50
N THR A 129 5.55 -6.73 15.73
CA THR A 129 6.85 -6.39 16.31
C THR A 129 7.21 -7.26 17.50
N ILE A 130 6.33 -8.16 17.86
CA ILE A 130 6.51 -9.17 18.90
C ILE A 130 6.27 -10.56 18.28
N ASP A 131 7.14 -11.51 18.54
CA ASP A 131 7.01 -12.88 18.07
C ASP A 131 5.99 -13.69 18.90
N LYS A 132 5.85 -14.99 18.58
CA LYS A 132 4.93 -15.88 19.29
C LYS A 132 5.34 -16.18 20.75
N ASN A 133 6.61 -15.95 21.10
CA ASN A 133 7.17 -16.18 22.42
C ASN A 133 7.12 -14.92 23.29
N GLY A 134 6.67 -13.80 22.73
CA GLY A 134 6.64 -12.49 23.39
C GLY A 134 7.95 -11.72 23.29
N GLU A 135 8.90 -12.17 22.46
CA GLU A 135 10.17 -11.48 22.21
C GLU A 135 10.04 -10.44 21.12
N GLU A 136 10.79 -9.34 21.25
CA GLU A 136 10.79 -8.27 20.27
C GLU A 136 11.49 -8.71 18.98
N LEU A 137 10.77 -8.63 17.86
CA LEU A 137 11.36 -8.73 16.52
C LEU A 137 12.22 -7.49 16.24
N GLY A 138 13.27 -7.65 15.42
CA GLY A 138 14.25 -6.60 15.13
C GLY A 138 13.65 -5.21 14.88
N LYS A 139 14.24 -4.21 15.54
CA LYS A 139 13.61 -2.93 15.89
C LYS A 139 13.22 -2.01 14.72
N ASP A 140 13.80 -2.16 13.52
CA ASP A 140 13.81 -1.05 12.58
C ASP A 140 12.96 -1.22 11.32
N LYS A 141 12.57 -2.45 10.98
CA LYS A 141 11.98 -2.76 9.68
C LYS A 141 10.68 -1.98 9.40
N LEU A 142 9.77 -1.99 10.35
CA LEU A 142 8.44 -1.39 10.20
C LEU A 142 8.30 -0.02 10.90
N ARG A 143 9.42 0.58 11.34
CA ARG A 143 9.40 1.87 12.03
C ARG A 143 8.70 2.93 11.19
N VAL A 144 8.94 2.95 9.89
CA VAL A 144 8.34 3.91 8.96
C VAL A 144 6.81 3.86 8.93
N ILE A 145 6.20 2.66 9.08
CA ILE A 145 4.74 2.52 9.19
C ILE A 145 4.22 3.15 10.48
N TRP A 146 4.95 2.99 11.58
CA TRP A 146 4.56 3.60 12.84
C TRP A 146 4.73 5.12 12.83
N ASP A 147 5.73 5.65 12.13
CA ASP A 147 5.90 7.09 11.92
C ASP A 147 4.79 7.65 11.00
N LEU A 148 4.40 6.90 9.96
CA LEU A 148 3.26 7.22 9.11
C LEU A 148 1.95 7.29 9.92
N ILE A 149 1.66 6.29 10.74
CA ILE A 149 0.44 6.22 11.57
C ILE A 149 0.41 7.34 12.62
N ASP A 150 1.55 7.64 13.24
CA ASP A 150 1.64 8.58 14.36
C ASP A 150 1.56 10.04 13.93
N SER A 151 2.45 10.45 13.04
CA SER A 151 2.60 11.85 12.62
C SER A 151 2.25 12.10 11.16
N GLY A 152 2.30 11.07 10.31
CA GLY A 152 2.24 11.22 8.86
C GLY A 152 3.51 11.82 8.25
N ARG A 153 4.59 12.01 9.05
CA ARG A 153 5.83 12.65 8.60
C ARG A 153 6.96 11.65 8.56
N ILE A 154 7.56 11.51 7.39
CA ILE A 154 8.62 10.54 7.14
C ILE A 154 9.82 11.28 6.56
N ASN A 155 10.94 11.25 7.30
CA ASN A 155 12.21 11.74 6.77
C ASN A 155 12.88 10.64 5.96
N TYR A 156 13.24 10.91 4.71
CA TYR A 156 13.84 9.95 3.81
C TYR A 156 14.86 10.58 2.87
N ILE A 157 15.72 9.74 2.30
CA ILE A 157 16.55 10.09 1.15
C ILE A 157 15.95 9.38 -0.06
N PRO A 158 15.57 10.07 -1.14
CA PRO A 158 15.03 9.43 -2.35
C PRO A 158 15.94 8.30 -2.83
N TYR A 159 15.34 7.20 -3.28
CA TYR A 159 16.08 5.97 -3.66
C TYR A 159 17.24 6.25 -4.64
N ASN A 160 16.96 6.99 -5.70
CA ASN A 160 17.97 7.37 -6.68
C ASN A 160 19.11 8.17 -6.04
N ASN A 161 18.79 9.10 -5.13
CA ASN A 161 19.82 9.85 -4.41
C ASN A 161 20.66 8.94 -3.52
N ALA A 162 20.07 8.02 -2.77
CA ALA A 162 20.78 7.08 -1.91
C ALA A 162 21.75 6.18 -2.70
N PHE A 163 21.34 5.70 -3.87
CA PHE A 163 22.18 4.90 -4.76
C PHE A 163 23.41 5.69 -5.23
N TYR A 164 23.20 6.88 -5.76
CA TYR A 164 24.30 7.71 -6.28
C TYR A 164 25.20 8.24 -5.16
N VAL A 165 24.64 8.62 -4.00
CA VAL A 165 25.42 9.02 -2.83
C VAL A 165 26.34 7.89 -2.37
N LYS A 166 25.82 6.67 -2.23
CA LYS A 166 26.64 5.50 -1.85
C LYS A 166 27.78 5.24 -2.85
N ARG A 167 27.50 5.34 -4.14
CA ARG A 167 28.51 5.16 -5.19
C ARG A 167 29.58 6.27 -5.16
N ALA A 168 29.15 7.51 -4.90
CA ALA A 168 30.06 8.65 -4.77
C ALA A 168 30.93 8.55 -3.48
N ASP A 169 30.38 8.07 -2.38
CA ASP A 169 31.14 7.80 -1.14
C ASP A 169 32.26 6.79 -1.37
N VAL A 170 31.96 5.69 -2.06
CA VAL A 170 32.99 4.68 -2.42
C VAL A 170 34.05 5.30 -3.31
N CYS A 171 33.64 6.12 -4.30
CA CYS A 171 34.59 6.82 -5.16
C CYS A 171 35.47 7.80 -4.36
N LEU A 172 34.90 8.55 -3.42
CA LEU A 172 35.62 9.48 -2.56
C LEU A 172 36.66 8.75 -1.68
N ILE A 173 36.28 7.62 -1.07
CA ILE A 173 37.21 6.77 -0.30
C ILE A 173 38.37 6.28 -1.18
N ASN A 174 38.07 5.84 -2.40
CA ASN A 174 39.09 5.38 -3.35
C ASN A 174 40.04 6.52 -3.78
N LEU A 175 39.51 7.74 -4.01
CA LEU A 175 40.33 8.91 -4.32
C LEU A 175 41.26 9.30 -3.16
N LEU A 176 40.75 9.28 -1.95
CA LEU A 176 41.56 9.57 -0.77
C LEU A 176 42.70 8.52 -0.61
N LYS A 177 42.38 7.24 -0.81
CA LYS A 177 43.37 6.14 -0.81
C LYS A 177 44.39 6.30 -1.93
N ALA A 178 43.96 6.66 -3.14
CA ALA A 178 44.85 6.92 -4.26
C ALA A 178 45.80 8.09 -3.95
N LYS A 179 45.29 9.16 -3.35
CA LYS A 179 46.11 10.30 -2.91
C LYS A 179 47.20 9.89 -1.90
N GLU A 180 46.85 9.08 -0.90
CA GLU A 180 47.78 8.57 0.10
C GLU A 180 48.87 7.72 -0.53
N GLN A 181 48.56 7.03 -1.63
CA GLN A 181 49.53 6.21 -2.40
C GLN A 181 50.25 7.01 -3.49
N GLY A 182 50.15 8.33 -3.48
CA GLY A 182 50.91 9.21 -4.36
C GLY A 182 50.41 9.27 -5.82
N VAL A 183 49.14 8.94 -6.05
CA VAL A 183 48.49 9.16 -7.34
C VAL A 183 48.25 10.66 -7.52
N GLU A 184 48.61 11.17 -8.70
CA GLU A 184 48.37 12.57 -9.08
C GLU A 184 47.39 12.61 -10.27
N ILE A 185 46.43 13.53 -10.22
CA ILE A 185 45.46 13.76 -11.30
C ILE A 185 45.53 15.23 -11.67
N GLU A 186 45.75 15.53 -12.93
CA GLU A 186 45.76 16.87 -13.49
C GLU A 186 44.88 16.90 -14.73
N ASN A 187 44.02 17.89 -14.84
CA ASN A 187 43.10 18.05 -15.97
C ASN A 187 42.27 16.77 -16.26
N GLY A 188 41.80 16.11 -15.21
CA GLY A 188 41.02 14.86 -15.32
C GLY A 188 41.81 13.65 -15.80
N ILE A 189 43.15 13.73 -15.86
CA ILE A 189 44.04 12.66 -16.33
C ILE A 189 44.91 12.22 -15.16
N VAL A 190 45.12 10.92 -15.02
CA VAL A 190 46.08 10.36 -14.05
C VAL A 190 47.48 10.54 -14.61
N THR A 191 48.26 11.38 -13.93
CA THR A 191 49.63 11.77 -14.39
C THR A 191 50.73 11.01 -13.70
N LYS A 192 50.41 10.34 -12.56
CA LYS A 192 51.42 9.59 -11.79
C LYS A 192 50.76 8.40 -11.05
N ASN A 193 51.51 7.30 -10.97
CA ASN A 193 51.08 6.03 -10.34
C ASN A 193 49.80 5.44 -10.93
N GLU A 194 49.71 5.41 -12.26
CA GLU A 194 48.55 4.94 -13.02
C GLU A 194 48.16 3.49 -12.65
N ASP A 195 49.11 2.58 -12.53
CA ASP A 195 48.85 1.19 -12.16
C ASP A 195 48.19 1.07 -10.77
N THR A 196 48.65 1.88 -9.82
CA THR A 196 48.07 1.94 -8.48
C THR A 196 46.64 2.49 -8.52
N PHE A 197 46.43 3.50 -9.36
CA PHE A 197 45.08 4.03 -9.57
C PHE A 197 44.15 2.97 -10.16
N LEU A 198 44.55 2.27 -11.20
CA LEU A 198 43.74 1.22 -11.83
C LEU A 198 43.44 0.05 -10.87
N GLU A 199 44.35 -0.30 -9.97
CA GLU A 199 44.11 -1.31 -8.95
C GLU A 199 43.06 -0.85 -7.94
N ILE A 200 43.12 0.39 -7.44
CA ILE A 200 42.18 0.95 -6.48
C ILE A 200 40.79 1.07 -7.09
N PHE A 201 40.70 1.50 -8.35
CA PHE A 201 39.44 1.74 -9.06
C PHE A 201 38.94 0.55 -9.88
N LYS A 202 39.57 -0.62 -9.72
CA LYS A 202 39.23 -1.84 -10.48
C LYS A 202 37.72 -2.14 -10.49
N SER A 203 37.04 -2.02 -9.38
CA SER A 203 35.61 -2.25 -9.27
C SER A 203 34.74 -1.26 -10.06
N PHE A 204 35.21 -0.04 -10.31
CA PHE A 204 34.50 0.96 -11.11
C PHE A 204 34.61 0.73 -12.61
N TYR A 205 35.67 0.05 -13.07
CA TYR A 205 35.94 -0.20 -14.49
C TYR A 205 35.44 -1.56 -14.96
N PHE A 206 35.30 -2.57 -14.07
CA PHE A 206 34.95 -3.92 -14.49
C PHE A 206 33.45 -4.14 -14.70
N GLU A 207 32.58 -3.34 -14.10
CA GLU A 207 31.12 -3.43 -14.33
C GLU A 207 30.73 -3.06 -15.79
N ASN A 208 31.61 -2.40 -16.54
CA ASN A 208 31.35 -1.90 -17.89
C ASN A 208 32.02 -2.68 -19.03
N GLN A 209 32.64 -3.85 -18.76
CA GLN A 209 33.30 -4.64 -19.81
C GLN A 209 32.39 -5.17 -20.96
N ASN A 210 31.08 -5.03 -20.85
CA ASN A 210 30.15 -5.41 -21.91
C ASN A 210 29.81 -4.26 -22.90
N ARG A 211 30.36 -3.07 -22.70
CA ARG A 211 30.24 -1.96 -23.67
C ARG A 211 31.60 -1.73 -24.29
N ASN A 212 31.69 -1.87 -25.61
CA ASN A 212 32.87 -1.65 -26.46
C ASN A 212 33.40 -0.20 -26.42
N GLU A 213 33.47 0.43 -25.27
CA GLU A 213 34.17 1.69 -25.09
C GLU A 213 35.61 1.36 -24.71
N THR A 214 36.53 1.52 -25.65
CA THR A 214 37.96 1.66 -25.39
C THR A 214 38.13 2.90 -24.51
N LEU A 215 38.15 2.69 -23.19
CA LEU A 215 38.57 3.70 -22.23
C LEU A 215 40.02 4.06 -22.58
N ASP A 216 40.23 5.31 -22.99
CA ASP A 216 41.56 5.86 -23.10
C ASP A 216 42.17 5.75 -21.70
N LYS A 217 43.21 4.95 -21.55
CA LYS A 217 43.78 4.51 -20.25
C LYS A 217 44.11 5.66 -19.29
N ASN A 218 44.17 6.86 -19.80
CA ASN A 218 44.61 8.02 -19.05
C ASN A 218 43.49 8.88 -18.46
N TYR A 219 42.22 8.61 -18.75
CA TYR A 219 41.13 9.41 -18.21
C TYR A 219 40.57 8.81 -16.92
N PHE A 220 40.47 9.65 -15.89
CA PHE A 220 39.85 9.31 -14.62
C PHE A 220 38.35 8.94 -14.75
N LEU A 221 37.69 9.36 -15.81
CA LEU A 221 36.23 9.35 -15.87
C LEU A 221 35.70 8.40 -16.94
N SER A 222 34.94 7.40 -16.51
CA SER A 222 33.97 6.72 -17.37
C SER A 222 32.75 7.61 -17.63
N SER A 223 32.03 7.39 -18.74
CA SER A 223 30.76 8.07 -19.02
C SER A 223 29.75 7.90 -17.87
N ASP A 224 29.68 6.71 -17.28
CA ASP A 224 28.79 6.40 -16.16
C ASP A 224 29.12 7.18 -14.88
N PHE A 225 30.43 7.49 -14.66
CA PHE A 225 30.85 8.30 -13.55
C PHE A 225 30.44 9.78 -13.74
N ILE A 226 30.58 10.31 -14.97
CA ILE A 226 30.11 11.66 -15.31
C ILE A 226 28.61 11.76 -15.12
N ASP A 227 27.85 10.75 -15.52
CA ASP A 227 26.41 10.70 -15.33
C ASP A 227 26.03 10.65 -13.86
N GLY A 228 26.75 9.86 -13.06
CA GLY A 228 26.58 9.82 -11.61
C GLY A 228 26.90 11.16 -10.94
N LEU A 229 28.01 11.82 -11.34
CA LEU A 229 28.35 13.14 -10.83
C LEU A 229 27.35 14.20 -11.26
N PHE A 230 26.89 14.19 -12.51
CA PHE A 230 25.85 15.06 -13.01
C PHE A 230 24.59 14.93 -12.18
N TYR A 231 24.16 13.70 -11.91
CA TYR A 231 22.99 13.45 -11.04
C TYR A 231 23.20 13.97 -9.61
N LEU A 232 24.37 13.79 -9.03
CA LEU A 232 24.71 14.26 -7.69
C LEU A 232 24.77 15.78 -7.58
N THR A 233 25.27 16.45 -8.62
CA THR A 233 25.52 17.90 -8.61
C THR A 233 24.43 18.69 -9.31
N ASN A 234 23.45 18.00 -9.95
CA ASN A 234 22.42 18.68 -10.72
C ASN A 234 21.55 19.56 -9.81
N ASN A 235 21.88 20.83 -9.81
CA ASN A 235 20.92 21.91 -9.68
C ASN A 235 20.50 22.23 -11.12
N ASP A 236 19.24 22.46 -11.38
CA ASP A 236 18.59 22.61 -12.70
C ASP A 236 19.31 23.51 -13.72
N ASP A 237 20.37 24.17 -13.32
CA ASP A 237 21.17 25.12 -14.10
C ASP A 237 22.48 24.56 -14.66
N ILE A 238 22.91 23.33 -14.35
CA ILE A 238 24.17 22.76 -14.82
C ILE A 238 23.94 21.82 -15.99
N ILE A 239 24.38 22.23 -17.18
CA ILE A 239 24.40 21.38 -18.37
C ILE A 239 25.50 20.31 -18.20
N ARG A 240 25.21 19.04 -18.51
CA ARG A 240 26.15 17.89 -18.43
C ARG A 240 27.50 18.17 -19.04
N GLU A 241 27.53 18.84 -20.20
CA GLU A 241 28.78 19.19 -20.87
C GLU A 241 29.60 20.22 -20.07
N SER A 242 28.96 21.16 -19.41
CA SER A 242 29.65 22.12 -18.54
C SER A 242 30.31 21.44 -17.34
N LEU A 243 29.64 20.46 -16.71
CA LEU A 243 30.21 19.64 -15.63
C LEU A 243 31.41 18.84 -16.15
N LYS A 244 31.30 18.21 -17.33
CA LYS A 244 32.41 17.48 -17.95
C LYS A 244 33.62 18.38 -18.17
N GLN A 245 33.41 19.61 -18.65
CA GLN A 245 34.49 20.59 -18.82
C GLN A 245 35.10 21.05 -17.47
N GLU A 246 34.31 21.16 -16.41
CA GLU A 246 34.78 21.45 -15.06
C GLU A 246 35.71 20.32 -14.55
N ILE A 247 35.28 19.07 -14.72
CA ILE A 247 36.05 17.88 -14.31
C ILE A 247 37.35 17.72 -15.10
N LEU A 248 37.31 17.98 -16.43
CA LEU A 248 38.49 17.91 -17.28
C LEU A 248 39.53 19.03 -16.99
N LYS A 249 39.19 20.03 -16.20
CA LYS A 249 40.09 21.07 -15.72
C LYS A 249 40.51 20.88 -14.27
N ALA A 250 39.90 19.91 -13.57
CA ALA A 250 40.10 19.73 -12.15
C ALA A 250 41.33 18.86 -11.86
N ASP A 251 42.02 19.18 -10.78
CA ASP A 251 42.97 18.30 -10.11
C ASP A 251 42.24 17.34 -9.14
N LEU A 252 42.98 16.45 -8.50
CA LEU A 252 42.46 15.49 -7.55
C LEU A 252 41.63 16.17 -6.42
N LYS A 253 42.09 17.35 -5.99
CA LYS A 253 41.38 18.14 -4.95
C LYS A 253 40.05 18.65 -5.48
N GLY A 254 40.03 19.23 -6.68
CA GLY A 254 38.80 19.75 -7.31
C GLY A 254 37.75 18.67 -7.50
N ILE A 255 38.15 17.45 -7.92
CA ILE A 255 37.25 16.30 -8.05
C ILE A 255 36.72 15.86 -6.70
N THR A 256 37.57 15.83 -5.67
CA THR A 256 37.17 15.50 -4.30
C THR A 256 36.14 16.49 -3.76
N ASP A 257 36.37 17.79 -3.96
CA ASP A 257 35.48 18.87 -3.49
C ASP A 257 34.11 18.80 -4.23
N LEU A 258 34.11 18.44 -5.51
CA LEU A 258 32.91 18.21 -6.30
C LEU A 258 32.07 17.06 -5.73
N LEU A 259 32.69 15.92 -5.45
CA LEU A 259 32.04 14.76 -4.83
C LEU A 259 31.46 15.09 -3.46
N VAL A 260 32.24 15.73 -2.58
CA VAL A 260 31.80 16.11 -1.24
C VAL A 260 30.59 17.04 -1.31
N ARG A 261 30.60 18.02 -2.20
CA ARG A 261 29.49 18.94 -2.42
C ARG A 261 28.24 18.19 -2.92
N GLY A 262 28.38 17.32 -3.91
CA GLY A 262 27.27 16.52 -4.45
C GLY A 262 26.68 15.58 -3.40
N ILE A 263 27.52 14.83 -2.68
CA ILE A 263 27.09 13.96 -1.59
C ILE A 263 26.29 14.75 -0.55
N LYS A 264 26.83 15.89 -0.09
CA LYS A 264 26.15 16.74 0.91
C LYS A 264 24.79 17.22 0.43
N THR A 265 24.67 17.63 -0.84
CA THR A 265 23.42 18.12 -1.41
C THR A 265 22.38 17.01 -1.54
N ARG A 266 22.78 15.82 -2.00
CA ARG A 266 21.84 14.71 -2.27
C ARG A 266 21.58 13.80 -1.08
N SER A 267 22.43 13.83 -0.05
CA SER A 267 22.17 13.15 1.22
C SER A 267 21.26 13.95 2.17
N ALA A 268 20.85 15.17 1.80
CA ALA A 268 19.89 15.93 2.56
C ALA A 268 18.57 15.16 2.68
N LEU A 269 18.08 15.04 3.90
CA LEU A 269 16.79 14.43 4.18
C LEU A 269 15.67 15.28 3.59
N LYS A 270 14.77 14.64 2.86
CA LYS A 270 13.47 15.22 2.51
C LYS A 270 12.44 14.77 3.54
N GLU A 271 11.46 15.59 3.80
CA GLU A 271 10.29 15.25 4.60
C GLU A 271 9.11 14.95 3.65
N LEU A 272 8.52 13.78 3.80
CA LEU A 272 7.23 13.43 3.21
C LEU A 272 6.16 13.74 4.26
N ASP A 273 5.29 14.70 4.00
CA ASP A 273 4.19 15.10 4.89
C ASP A 273 2.87 14.53 4.36
N LEU A 274 2.34 13.54 5.07
CA LEU A 274 1.06 12.86 4.86
C LEU A 274 0.10 13.12 6.04
N SER A 275 0.30 14.19 6.79
CA SER A 275 -0.53 14.55 7.95
C SER A 275 -2.01 14.71 7.60
N LYS A 276 -2.33 15.02 6.35
CA LYS A 276 -3.71 15.16 5.83
C LYS A 276 -4.33 13.84 5.37
N ALA A 277 -3.63 12.73 5.51
CA ALA A 277 -4.15 11.42 5.11
C ALA A 277 -5.23 10.90 6.05
N ILE A 278 -6.11 10.05 5.49
CA ILE A 278 -6.89 9.09 6.26
C ILE A 278 -6.26 7.71 6.04
N ILE A 279 -5.97 7.01 7.12
CA ILE A 279 -5.31 5.70 7.11
C ILE A 279 -6.27 4.65 7.63
N PHE A 280 -6.62 3.69 6.77
CA PHE A 280 -7.35 2.50 7.15
C PHE A 280 -6.37 1.38 7.50
N VAL A 281 -6.46 0.89 8.72
CA VAL A 281 -5.70 -0.25 9.22
C VAL A 281 -6.63 -1.45 9.25
N LEU A 282 -6.42 -2.44 8.38
CA LEU A 282 -7.27 -3.61 8.28
C LEU A 282 -6.52 -4.83 8.81
N GLY A 283 -7.14 -5.57 9.70
CA GLY A 283 -6.50 -6.75 10.25
C GLY A 283 -7.46 -7.83 10.68
N ASN A 284 -6.94 -9.06 10.68
CA ASN A 284 -7.58 -10.23 11.23
C ASN A 284 -6.98 -10.50 12.62
N LEU A 285 -7.82 -10.46 13.64
CA LEU A 285 -7.42 -10.73 15.02
C LEU A 285 -8.15 -11.99 15.53
N ASP A 286 -7.79 -13.13 14.95
CA ASP A 286 -8.41 -14.43 15.26
C ASP A 286 -8.45 -14.72 16.77
N GLU A 287 -7.41 -14.27 17.50
CA GLU A 287 -7.34 -14.39 18.96
C GLU A 287 -8.42 -13.60 19.69
N ALA A 288 -8.87 -12.47 19.15
CA ALA A 288 -9.95 -11.67 19.73
C ALA A 288 -11.32 -12.32 19.49
N TYR A 289 -11.43 -13.09 18.40
CA TYR A 289 -12.64 -13.79 18.00
C TYR A 289 -12.76 -15.21 18.59
N GLY A 290 -11.84 -15.61 19.46
CA GLY A 290 -11.85 -16.94 20.08
C GLY A 290 -11.50 -18.07 19.11
N MET A 291 -11.06 -17.74 17.88
CA MET A 291 -10.80 -18.71 16.83
C MET A 291 -9.51 -19.54 17.02
N SER A 292 -8.72 -19.22 18.04
CA SER A 292 -7.43 -19.89 18.28
C SER A 292 -7.55 -21.28 18.93
N HIS A 293 -8.74 -21.70 19.43
CA HIS A 293 -8.83 -22.92 20.25
C HIS A 293 -10.02 -23.87 20.00
N SER A 294 -10.82 -23.70 18.99
CA SER A 294 -11.90 -24.63 18.59
C SER A 294 -13.19 -23.90 18.21
N ILE A 295 -13.24 -23.35 17.02
CA ILE A 295 -14.57 -23.14 16.45
C ILE A 295 -15.07 -24.51 16.04
N ASN A 296 -16.20 -24.88 16.60
CA ASN A 296 -16.95 -26.02 16.09
C ASN A 296 -17.20 -25.76 14.58
N PRO A 297 -16.70 -26.61 13.67
CA PRO A 297 -16.93 -26.42 12.23
C PRO A 297 -18.41 -26.31 11.87
N ASP A 298 -19.28 -26.87 12.71
CA ASP A 298 -20.71 -26.93 12.51
C ASP A 298 -21.47 -25.78 13.22
N ILE A 299 -20.76 -24.74 13.70
CA ILE A 299 -21.40 -23.57 14.34
C ILE A 299 -22.32 -22.88 13.32
N SER A 300 -23.55 -22.59 13.74
CA SER A 300 -24.46 -21.81 12.90
C SER A 300 -24.02 -20.35 12.78
N ALA A 301 -24.42 -19.69 11.68
CA ALA A 301 -24.08 -18.30 11.46
C ALA A 301 -24.63 -17.37 12.55
N ASP A 302 -25.83 -17.66 13.05
CA ASP A 302 -26.48 -16.85 14.09
C ASP A 302 -25.77 -17.04 15.45
N GLU A 303 -25.35 -18.26 15.81
CA GLU A 303 -24.57 -18.51 17.02
C GLU A 303 -23.21 -17.80 16.96
N LEU A 304 -22.51 -17.88 15.82
CA LEU A 304 -21.24 -17.18 15.65
C LEU A 304 -21.44 -15.66 15.72
N HIS A 305 -22.53 -15.15 15.13
CA HIS A 305 -22.88 -13.73 15.24
C HIS A 305 -23.03 -13.30 16.71
N GLU A 306 -23.82 -14.03 17.49
CA GLU A 306 -24.03 -13.74 18.92
C GLU A 306 -22.72 -13.79 19.72
N ASP A 307 -21.82 -14.72 19.40
CA ASP A 307 -20.50 -14.77 20.03
C ASP A 307 -19.65 -13.56 19.65
N THR A 308 -19.70 -13.10 18.39
CA THR A 308 -18.97 -11.90 17.99
C THR A 308 -19.52 -10.61 18.59
N LEU A 309 -20.79 -10.55 18.99
CA LEU A 309 -21.36 -9.39 19.70
C LEU A 309 -20.70 -9.16 21.06
N LYS A 310 -20.18 -10.21 21.70
CA LYS A 310 -19.50 -10.14 23.00
C LYS A 310 -18.10 -9.51 22.91
N ILE A 311 -17.53 -9.43 21.69
CA ILE A 311 -16.20 -8.86 21.46
C ILE A 311 -16.26 -7.36 21.66
N ASN A 312 -15.37 -6.83 22.48
CA ASN A 312 -15.26 -5.43 22.79
C ASN A 312 -13.83 -4.92 22.58
N ILE A 313 -13.62 -3.62 22.77
CA ILE A 313 -12.31 -2.98 22.58
C ILE A 313 -11.22 -3.57 23.48
N THR A 314 -11.56 -4.08 24.65
CA THR A 314 -10.58 -4.72 25.55
C THR A 314 -10.07 -6.03 24.96
N ASN A 315 -10.94 -6.83 24.34
CA ASN A 315 -10.56 -8.05 23.63
C ASN A 315 -9.62 -7.71 22.46
N ILE A 316 -9.94 -6.70 21.67
CA ILE A 316 -9.10 -6.21 20.58
C ILE A 316 -7.72 -5.77 21.09
N LYS A 317 -7.69 -4.90 22.11
CA LYS A 317 -6.41 -4.44 22.70
C LYS A 317 -5.59 -5.59 23.29
N SER A 318 -6.24 -6.61 23.87
CA SER A 318 -5.57 -7.81 24.38
C SER A 318 -4.96 -8.66 23.26
N ALA A 319 -5.66 -8.81 22.13
CA ALA A 319 -5.14 -9.50 20.94
C ALA A 319 -3.97 -8.72 20.32
N LEU A 320 -4.09 -7.39 20.21
CA LEU A 320 -3.03 -6.53 19.71
C LEU A 320 -1.75 -6.62 20.55
N LYS A 321 -1.85 -6.71 21.88
CA LYS A 321 -0.69 -6.87 22.80
C LYS A 321 0.12 -8.14 22.55
N LYS A 322 -0.46 -9.16 21.92
CA LYS A 322 0.26 -10.38 21.52
C LYS A 322 1.13 -10.17 20.25
N ARG A 323 0.99 -9.06 19.56
CA ARG A 323 1.63 -8.77 18.29
C ARG A 323 2.43 -7.48 18.28
N PHE A 324 2.02 -6.50 19.11
CA PHE A 324 2.54 -5.14 19.09
C PHE A 324 2.87 -4.66 20.51
N ARG A 325 3.86 -3.79 20.61
CA ARG A 325 4.19 -3.10 21.87
C ARG A 325 3.07 -2.14 22.27
N SER A 326 2.95 -1.86 23.56
CA SER A 326 1.93 -0.96 24.09
C SER A 326 1.99 0.45 23.49
N GLU A 327 3.19 0.95 23.23
CA GLU A 327 3.41 2.25 22.58
C GLU A 327 2.87 2.29 21.14
N GLN A 328 3.03 1.20 20.40
CA GLN A 328 2.53 1.07 19.04
C GLN A 328 1.01 0.97 19.00
N ILE A 329 0.43 0.24 19.94
CA ILE A 329 -1.03 0.19 20.09
C ILE A 329 -1.60 1.58 20.42
N ALA A 330 -0.88 2.39 21.21
CA ALA A 330 -1.28 3.78 21.46
C ALA A 330 -1.29 4.64 20.18
N ARG A 331 -0.36 4.41 19.25
CA ARG A 331 -0.32 5.12 17.95
C ARG A 331 -1.50 4.78 17.03
N LEU A 332 -2.09 3.57 17.12
CA LEU A 332 -3.30 3.22 16.40
C LEU A 332 -4.52 4.07 16.82
N GLY A 333 -4.43 4.77 17.93
CA GLY A 333 -5.50 5.63 18.44
C GLY A 333 -6.69 4.86 19.02
N ASN A 334 -7.88 5.46 18.95
CA ASN A 334 -9.08 4.92 19.58
C ASN A 334 -10.20 4.57 18.58
N ASN A 335 -10.02 4.83 17.29
CA ASN A 335 -11.06 4.55 16.28
C ASN A 335 -10.96 3.08 15.85
N HIS A 336 -11.43 2.18 16.71
CA HIS A 336 -11.44 0.75 16.45
C HIS A 336 -12.87 0.30 16.16
N ILE A 337 -13.12 -0.13 14.95
CA ILE A 337 -14.39 -0.66 14.46
C ILE A 337 -14.29 -2.18 14.38
N ILE A 338 -15.24 -2.86 15.01
CA ILE A 338 -15.23 -4.32 15.18
C ILE A 338 -16.30 -4.92 14.27
N TYR A 339 -15.86 -5.66 13.24
CA TYR A 339 -16.77 -6.39 12.37
C TYR A 339 -17.36 -7.59 13.09
N ARG A 340 -18.67 -7.76 12.97
CA ARG A 340 -19.38 -8.93 13.49
C ARG A 340 -19.46 -10.02 12.41
N ALA A 341 -19.62 -11.28 12.84
CA ALA A 341 -19.95 -12.36 11.93
C ALA A 341 -21.30 -12.09 11.25
N PHE A 342 -21.47 -12.56 10.04
CA PHE A 342 -22.75 -12.45 9.34
C PHE A 342 -23.77 -13.41 9.93
N LYS A 343 -25.05 -12.99 9.94
CA LYS A 343 -26.21 -13.84 10.28
C LYS A 343 -26.63 -14.71 9.10
N ASN A 344 -27.44 -15.71 9.37
CA ASN A 344 -28.08 -16.52 8.35
C ASN A 344 -28.83 -15.68 7.30
N GLU A 345 -29.58 -14.69 7.73
CA GLU A 345 -30.31 -13.78 6.85
C GLU A 345 -29.39 -13.00 5.88
N HIS A 346 -28.21 -12.59 6.34
CA HIS A 346 -27.24 -11.89 5.52
C HIS A 346 -26.66 -12.78 4.41
N PHE A 347 -26.36 -14.04 4.73
CA PHE A 347 -25.89 -15.01 3.74
C PHE A 347 -26.98 -15.34 2.69
N LYS A 348 -28.23 -15.52 3.12
CA LYS A 348 -29.37 -15.75 2.19
C LYS A 348 -29.58 -14.56 1.27
N GLU A 349 -29.53 -13.34 1.79
CA GLU A 349 -29.67 -12.14 0.97
C GLU A 349 -28.49 -11.97 0.01
N LEU A 350 -27.25 -12.29 0.41
CA LEU A 350 -26.10 -12.29 -0.48
C LEU A 350 -26.27 -13.26 -1.64
N ILE A 351 -26.68 -14.49 -1.37
CA ILE A 351 -26.95 -15.50 -2.41
C ILE A 351 -28.00 -14.96 -3.38
N LYS A 352 -29.10 -14.44 -2.88
CA LYS A 352 -30.18 -13.86 -3.69
C LYS A 352 -29.68 -12.74 -4.58
N ARG A 353 -28.91 -11.80 -4.05
CA ARG A 353 -28.36 -10.67 -4.83
C ARG A 353 -27.39 -11.13 -5.91
N GLU A 354 -26.52 -12.11 -5.61
CA GLU A 354 -25.58 -12.64 -6.59
C GLU A 354 -26.29 -13.39 -7.72
N LEU A 355 -27.29 -14.20 -7.42
CA LEU A 355 -28.11 -14.84 -8.43
C LEU A 355 -28.88 -13.82 -9.30
N GLN A 356 -29.39 -12.78 -8.68
CA GLN A 356 -30.04 -11.68 -9.41
C GLN A 356 -29.05 -10.90 -10.28
N ARG A 357 -27.82 -10.67 -9.83
CA ARG A 357 -26.72 -10.04 -10.62
C ARG A 357 -26.47 -10.86 -11.90
N ILE A 358 -26.38 -12.18 -11.77
CA ILE A 358 -26.18 -13.07 -12.90
C ILE A 358 -27.36 -12.97 -13.86
N ASN A 359 -28.59 -12.97 -13.35
CA ASN A 359 -29.79 -12.85 -14.19
C ASN A 359 -29.84 -11.52 -14.95
N VAL A 360 -29.51 -10.41 -14.30
CA VAL A 360 -29.41 -9.08 -14.95
C VAL A 360 -28.37 -9.10 -16.07
N PHE A 361 -27.21 -9.72 -15.83
CA PHE A 361 -26.17 -9.87 -16.84
C PHE A 361 -26.69 -10.68 -18.05
N ILE A 362 -27.31 -11.82 -17.84
CA ILE A 362 -27.86 -12.69 -18.90
C ILE A 362 -28.94 -11.95 -19.69
N LYS A 363 -29.86 -11.29 -19.00
CA LYS A 363 -30.91 -10.50 -19.65
C LYS A 363 -30.34 -9.41 -20.55
N THR A 364 -29.31 -8.71 -20.06
CA THR A 364 -28.70 -7.61 -20.81
C THR A 364 -27.89 -8.09 -22.00
N GLN A 365 -27.17 -9.22 -21.89
CA GLN A 365 -26.29 -9.72 -22.94
C GLN A 365 -27.01 -10.63 -23.95
N PHE A 366 -27.99 -11.41 -23.51
CA PHE A 366 -28.58 -12.48 -24.29
C PHE A 366 -30.09 -12.38 -24.47
N ASN A 367 -30.73 -11.35 -23.85
CA ASN A 367 -32.15 -11.06 -23.99
C ASN A 367 -33.11 -12.15 -23.51
N PHE A 368 -32.69 -12.95 -22.53
CA PHE A 368 -33.58 -13.89 -21.83
C PHE A 368 -33.31 -13.84 -20.32
N GLU A 369 -34.23 -14.33 -19.51
CA GLU A 369 -34.10 -14.40 -18.05
C GLU A 369 -33.94 -15.85 -17.60
N ILE A 370 -33.29 -16.02 -16.44
CA ILE A 370 -33.14 -17.31 -15.78
C ILE A 370 -33.92 -17.28 -14.46
N SER A 371 -34.79 -18.29 -14.29
CA SER A 371 -35.50 -18.48 -13.03
C SER A 371 -34.84 -19.59 -12.21
N TYR A 372 -34.43 -19.25 -11.01
CA TYR A 372 -33.79 -20.21 -10.12
C TYR A 372 -34.84 -20.88 -9.23
N HIS A 373 -34.90 -22.20 -9.25
CA HIS A 373 -35.71 -22.95 -8.29
C HIS A 373 -35.13 -22.80 -6.86
N ALA A 374 -35.98 -22.89 -5.84
CA ALA A 374 -35.58 -22.75 -4.44
C ALA A 374 -34.41 -23.67 -4.03
N SER A 375 -34.37 -24.90 -4.60
CA SER A 375 -33.28 -25.83 -4.34
C SER A 375 -31.89 -25.33 -4.76
N VAL A 376 -31.80 -24.37 -5.69
CA VAL A 376 -30.51 -23.76 -6.08
C VAL A 376 -30.02 -22.87 -4.94
N HIS A 377 -30.90 -22.11 -4.33
CA HIS A 377 -30.59 -21.30 -3.15
C HIS A 377 -30.13 -22.18 -1.98
N ASP A 378 -30.85 -23.28 -1.73
CA ASP A 378 -30.53 -24.23 -0.67
C ASP A 378 -29.18 -24.92 -0.91
N LEU A 379 -28.90 -25.32 -2.17
CA LEU A 379 -27.62 -25.91 -2.55
C LEU A 379 -26.47 -24.94 -2.32
N VAL A 380 -26.58 -23.69 -2.82
CA VAL A 380 -25.54 -22.67 -2.65
C VAL A 380 -25.34 -22.36 -1.17
N TYR A 381 -26.41 -22.31 -0.39
CA TYR A 381 -26.31 -22.10 1.05
C TYR A 381 -25.57 -23.26 1.73
N LYS A 382 -25.97 -24.49 1.48
CA LYS A 382 -25.39 -25.68 2.09
C LYS A 382 -23.91 -25.88 1.75
N GLU A 383 -23.55 -25.66 0.50
CA GLU A 383 -22.19 -25.93 -0.01
C GLU A 383 -21.27 -24.69 0.05
N GLY A 384 -21.83 -23.50 0.28
CA GLY A 384 -21.09 -22.24 0.22
C GLY A 384 -21.04 -21.45 1.52
N VAL A 385 -21.91 -21.71 2.50
CA VAL A 385 -21.92 -20.96 3.75
C VAL A 385 -21.07 -21.63 4.80
N PHE A 386 -19.92 -21.03 5.06
CA PHE A 386 -19.03 -21.38 6.16
C PHE A 386 -18.86 -20.12 7.02
N PRO A 387 -19.62 -19.97 8.13
CA PRO A 387 -19.72 -18.71 8.86
C PRO A 387 -18.38 -18.12 9.27
N ALA A 388 -17.42 -18.96 9.65
CA ALA A 388 -16.08 -18.56 10.04
C ALA A 388 -15.19 -18.10 8.88
N GLN A 389 -15.54 -18.41 7.63
CA GLN A 389 -14.79 -18.04 6.41
C GLN A 389 -15.38 -16.83 5.68
N GLY A 390 -16.49 -16.31 6.16
CA GLY A 390 -17.18 -15.15 5.59
C GLY A 390 -17.83 -15.44 4.23
N THR A 391 -17.77 -14.48 3.30
CA THR A 391 -18.53 -14.51 2.06
C THR A 391 -17.79 -15.15 0.87
N ARG A 392 -16.48 -15.35 0.94
CA ARG A 392 -15.67 -15.86 -0.18
C ARG A 392 -16.11 -17.25 -0.68
N PRO A 393 -16.41 -18.23 0.20
CA PRO A 393 -16.83 -19.55 -0.26
C PRO A 393 -18.15 -19.52 -1.05
N ILE A 394 -19.10 -18.66 -0.67
CA ILE A 394 -20.38 -18.50 -1.39
C ILE A 394 -20.14 -18.08 -2.84
N LEU A 395 -19.30 -17.05 -3.04
CA LEU A 395 -18.99 -16.57 -4.40
C LEU A 395 -18.34 -17.67 -5.25
N THR A 396 -17.45 -18.46 -4.64
CA THR A 396 -16.82 -19.61 -5.31
C THR A 396 -17.86 -20.69 -5.64
N THR A 397 -18.77 -20.99 -4.73
CA THR A 397 -19.85 -21.97 -4.94
C THR A 397 -20.79 -21.52 -6.05
N ILE A 398 -21.21 -20.25 -6.05
CA ILE A 398 -22.05 -19.67 -7.12
C ILE A 398 -21.33 -19.79 -8.47
N LYS A 399 -20.04 -19.44 -8.53
CA LYS A 399 -19.25 -19.56 -9.75
C LYS A 399 -19.22 -21.00 -10.27
N ASN A 400 -18.96 -21.95 -9.40
CA ASN A 400 -18.78 -23.35 -9.79
C ASN A 400 -20.12 -24.04 -10.16
N TYR A 401 -21.18 -23.81 -9.37
CA TYR A 401 -22.44 -24.52 -9.55
C TYR A 401 -23.49 -23.73 -10.35
N VAL A 402 -23.43 -22.41 -10.37
CA VAL A 402 -24.43 -21.60 -11.08
C VAL A 402 -23.89 -21.03 -12.37
N GLU A 403 -22.83 -20.21 -12.33
CA GLU A 403 -22.32 -19.53 -13.54
C GLU A 403 -21.88 -20.53 -14.62
N THR A 404 -21.32 -21.66 -14.21
CA THR A 404 -20.93 -22.74 -15.15
C THR A 404 -22.15 -23.33 -15.91
N TRP A 405 -23.27 -23.55 -15.20
CA TRP A 405 -24.49 -24.06 -15.84
C TRP A 405 -25.22 -23.00 -16.66
N VAL A 406 -25.28 -21.79 -16.15
CA VAL A 406 -25.85 -20.63 -16.87
C VAL A 406 -25.11 -20.41 -18.18
N SER A 407 -23.80 -20.52 -18.21
CA SER A 407 -23.00 -20.40 -19.42
C SER A 407 -23.34 -21.49 -20.45
N LYS A 408 -23.53 -22.74 -20.01
CA LYS A 408 -23.94 -23.85 -20.89
C LYS A 408 -25.34 -23.64 -21.48
N ILE A 409 -26.26 -23.17 -20.65
CA ILE A 409 -27.64 -22.84 -21.09
C ILE A 409 -27.59 -21.70 -22.11
N ALA A 410 -26.86 -20.64 -21.86
CA ALA A 410 -26.74 -19.52 -22.79
C ALA A 410 -26.17 -19.95 -24.15
N ILE A 411 -25.13 -20.80 -24.17
CA ILE A 411 -24.54 -21.34 -25.38
C ILE A 411 -25.58 -22.22 -26.14
N GLU A 412 -26.35 -23.02 -25.43
CA GLU A 412 -27.36 -23.87 -26.06
C GLU A 412 -28.51 -23.07 -26.69
N VAL A 413 -28.99 -22.04 -25.99
CA VAL A 413 -30.01 -21.09 -26.51
C VAL A 413 -29.52 -20.42 -27.79
N ILE A 414 -28.27 -19.96 -27.82
CA ILE A 414 -27.67 -19.32 -28.99
C ILE A 414 -27.50 -20.29 -30.13
N ASN A 415 -26.90 -21.46 -29.91
CA ASN A 415 -26.59 -22.43 -30.95
C ASN A 415 -27.85 -23.00 -31.59
N LYS A 416 -28.90 -23.20 -30.83
CA LYS A 416 -30.19 -23.72 -31.35
C LYS A 416 -31.12 -22.60 -31.82
N ASN A 417 -30.71 -21.35 -31.76
CA ASN A 417 -31.50 -20.15 -32.09
C ASN A 417 -32.91 -20.17 -31.45
N LEU A 418 -32.92 -20.55 -30.15
CA LEU A 418 -34.19 -20.71 -29.43
C LEU A 418 -34.77 -19.31 -29.09
N LYS A 419 -36.04 -19.10 -29.40
CA LYS A 419 -36.80 -17.92 -29.00
C LYS A 419 -37.34 -18.13 -27.58
N VAL A 420 -36.50 -17.97 -26.57
CA VAL A 420 -36.89 -18.09 -25.16
C VAL A 420 -36.86 -16.75 -24.49
N THR A 421 -37.85 -16.46 -23.65
CA THR A 421 -37.89 -15.25 -22.80
C THR A 421 -37.49 -15.58 -21.35
N ASN A 422 -37.67 -16.85 -20.96
CA ASN A 422 -37.30 -17.33 -19.62
C ASN A 422 -36.87 -18.80 -19.68
N VAL A 423 -35.88 -19.19 -18.90
CA VAL A 423 -35.32 -20.53 -18.75
C VAL A 423 -35.34 -20.97 -17.30
#